data_54103847dd420ae86683608d37b82c5c
#
_entry.id   54103847dd420ae86683608d37b82c5c
#
_cell.length_a   1.000
_cell.length_b   1.000
_cell.length_c   1.000
_cell.angle_alpha   90.00
_cell.angle_beta   90.00
_cell.angle_gamma   90.00
#
_symmetry.space_group_name_H-M   'P 1'
#
loop_
_entity.id
_entity.type
_entity.pdbx_description
1 polymer ?
#
loop_
_entity_poly.entity_id
_entity_poly.type
_entity_poly.pdbx_seq_one_letter_code
_entity_poly.pdbx_strand_id
1 'polypeptide(L)'
;FIKMELKNYETVFILTPVLSEVQMKDAVEKFKKVLVDNKAEIINEENWGLKKLAYPIQHKSTGFYNLFEFAATPETIAALELEYRRDEKVMRFLTVSLDKHAVAYNEKRRRGEFNKKPEAKEEQAA
;
A
#
# COMPACT_ATOMS: atom_id res chain seq x y z
N PHE A 1 15.02 -20.96 -21.47
CA PHE A 1 14.12 -20.74 -20.37
C PHE A 1 14.67 -19.66 -19.43
N ILE A 2 13.96 -18.57 -19.37
CA ILE A 2 14.39 -17.41 -18.60
C ILE A 2 13.53 -17.29 -17.37
N LYS A 3 14.20 -17.23 -16.24
CA LYS A 3 13.50 -17.06 -14.98
C LYS A 3 13.29 -15.57 -14.75
N MET A 4 12.05 -15.19 -14.57
CA MET A 4 11.72 -13.80 -14.27
C MET A 4 12.21 -13.46 -12.87
N GLU A 5 12.89 -12.36 -12.77
CA GLU A 5 13.39 -11.91 -11.49
C GLU A 5 12.39 -10.97 -10.84
N LEU A 6 11.94 -11.33 -9.67
CA LEU A 6 10.99 -10.50 -8.94
C LEU A 6 11.73 -9.48 -8.11
N LYS A 7 11.18 -8.27 -8.09
CA LYS A 7 11.69 -7.21 -7.24
C LYS A 7 10.67 -6.88 -6.20
N ASN A 8 11.12 -6.33 -5.10
CA ASN A 8 10.22 -5.96 -4.01
C ASN A 8 9.75 -4.53 -4.19
N TYR A 9 8.45 -4.34 -4.01
CA TYR A 9 7.81 -3.03 -4.14
C TYR A 9 6.88 -2.81 -2.97
N GLU A 10 6.59 -1.56 -2.74
CA GLU A 10 5.60 -1.17 -1.76
C GLU A 10 4.70 -0.13 -2.41
N THR A 11 3.40 -0.33 -2.29
CA THR A 11 2.44 0.64 -2.82
C THR A 11 1.52 1.09 -1.71
N VAL A 12 1.32 2.41 -1.65
CA VAL A 12 0.35 3.00 -0.73
C VAL A 12 -0.69 3.66 -1.60
N PHE A 13 -1.95 3.39 -1.32
CA PHE A 13 -3.02 4.05 -2.04
C PHE A 13 -4.08 4.55 -1.06
N ILE A 14 -4.69 5.65 -1.44
CA ILE A 14 -5.65 6.34 -0.59
C ILE A 14 -7.00 6.31 -1.28
N LEU A 15 -7.98 5.74 -0.60
CA LEU A 15 -9.33 5.65 -1.13
C LEU A 15 -10.18 6.78 -0.57
N THR A 16 -11.18 7.20 -1.34
CA THR A 16 -12.05 8.29 -0.95
C THR A 16 -12.80 7.95 0.35
N PRO A 17 -12.94 8.93 1.26
CA PRO A 17 -13.57 8.67 2.55
C PRO A 17 -15.09 8.46 2.49
N VAL A 18 -15.70 8.67 1.33
CA VAL A 18 -17.15 8.50 1.22
C VAL A 18 -17.55 7.05 1.03
N LEU A 19 -16.60 6.13 0.94
CA LEU A 19 -16.91 4.72 0.75
C LEU A 19 -17.44 4.09 2.01
N SER A 20 -18.39 3.17 1.86
CA SER A 20 -18.80 2.32 2.95
C SER A 20 -17.70 1.29 3.22
N GLU A 21 -17.82 0.60 4.34
CA GLU A 21 -16.86 -0.42 4.70
C GLU A 21 -16.79 -1.51 3.64
N VAL A 22 -17.95 -1.92 3.12
CA VAL A 22 -18.01 -2.95 2.09
C VAL A 22 -17.36 -2.47 0.82
N GLN A 23 -17.64 -1.23 0.41
CA GLN A 23 -17.05 -0.67 -0.79
C GLN A 23 -15.53 -0.56 -0.68
N MET A 24 -15.05 -0.20 0.51
CA MET A 24 -13.62 -0.11 0.74
C MET A 24 -12.95 -1.47 0.62
N LYS A 25 -13.55 -2.49 1.23
CA LYS A 25 -13.01 -3.84 1.15
C LYS A 25 -13.01 -4.35 -0.28
N ASP A 26 -14.07 -4.07 -1.02
CA ASP A 26 -14.15 -4.50 -2.41
C ASP A 26 -13.05 -3.86 -3.24
N ALA A 27 -12.76 -2.60 -3.00
CA ALA A 27 -11.70 -1.91 -3.73
C ALA A 27 -10.34 -2.51 -3.41
N VAL A 28 -10.08 -2.77 -2.14
CA VAL A 28 -8.81 -3.38 -1.71
C VAL A 28 -8.65 -4.76 -2.35
N GLU A 29 -9.70 -5.56 -2.34
CA GLU A 29 -9.65 -6.89 -2.94
C GLU A 29 -9.43 -6.81 -4.44
N LYS A 30 -10.01 -5.82 -5.10
CA LYS A 30 -9.82 -5.62 -6.52
C LYS A 30 -8.34 -5.41 -6.85
N PHE A 31 -7.67 -4.55 -6.12
CA PHE A 31 -6.26 -4.29 -6.38
C PHE A 31 -5.38 -5.46 -5.99
N LYS A 32 -5.74 -6.15 -4.93
CA LYS A 32 -5.04 -7.36 -4.55
C LYS A 32 -5.15 -8.40 -5.64
N LYS A 33 -6.32 -8.52 -6.26
CA LYS A 33 -6.52 -9.45 -7.36
C LYS A 33 -5.68 -9.09 -8.57
N VAL A 34 -5.55 -7.79 -8.86
CA VAL A 34 -4.69 -7.36 -9.95
C VAL A 34 -3.26 -7.86 -9.74
N LEU A 35 -2.77 -7.75 -8.51
CA LEU A 35 -1.43 -8.24 -8.19
C LEU A 35 -1.33 -9.75 -8.37
N VAL A 36 -2.28 -10.49 -7.83
CA VAL A 36 -2.25 -11.95 -7.90
C VAL A 36 -2.38 -12.41 -9.35
N ASP A 37 -3.24 -11.79 -10.12
CA ASP A 37 -3.43 -12.17 -11.53
C ASP A 37 -2.18 -11.91 -12.35
N ASN A 38 -1.36 -10.97 -11.95
CA ASN A 38 -0.11 -10.70 -12.61
C ASN A 38 1.07 -11.41 -11.96
N LYS A 39 0.75 -12.43 -11.15
CA LYS A 39 1.74 -13.31 -10.53
C LYS A 39 2.65 -12.62 -9.53
N ALA A 40 2.18 -11.55 -8.92
CA ALA A 40 2.89 -10.93 -7.83
C ALA A 40 2.70 -11.75 -6.57
N GLU A 41 3.69 -11.67 -5.69
CA GLU A 41 3.67 -12.38 -4.43
C GLU A 41 3.47 -11.35 -3.33
N ILE A 42 2.30 -11.37 -2.69
CA ILE A 42 2.00 -10.39 -1.66
C ILE A 42 2.67 -10.81 -0.37
N ILE A 43 3.52 -9.94 0.14
CA ILE A 43 4.30 -10.21 1.33
C ILE A 43 3.61 -9.68 2.57
N ASN A 44 2.99 -8.50 2.44
CA ASN A 44 2.32 -7.88 3.57
C ASN A 44 1.24 -6.95 3.06
N GLU A 45 0.18 -6.82 3.83
CA GLU A 45 -0.84 -5.81 3.53
C GLU A 45 -1.25 -5.16 4.84
N GLU A 46 -1.45 -3.86 4.79
CA GLU A 46 -1.84 -3.10 5.97
C GLU A 46 -2.97 -2.17 5.61
N ASN A 47 -3.92 -2.06 6.49
CA ASN A 47 -5.01 -1.11 6.37
C ASN A 47 -4.84 -0.13 7.53
N TRP A 48 -4.45 1.10 7.18
CA TRP A 48 -4.21 2.11 8.21
C TRP A 48 -5.48 2.85 8.60
N GLY A 49 -6.56 2.59 7.91
CA GLY A 49 -7.83 3.21 8.22
C GLY A 49 -7.94 4.63 7.72
N LEU A 50 -8.91 5.33 8.27
CA LEU A 50 -9.19 6.70 7.88
C LEU A 50 -8.16 7.62 8.52
N LYS A 51 -7.46 8.40 7.69
CA LYS A 51 -6.43 9.29 8.17
C LYS A 51 -6.58 10.66 7.55
N LYS A 52 -6.11 11.66 8.27
CA LYS A 52 -6.14 13.03 7.80
C LYS A 52 -5.04 13.23 6.76
N LEU A 53 -5.39 13.88 5.66
CA LEU A 53 -4.44 14.16 4.60
C LEU A 53 -3.61 15.38 4.96
N ALA A 54 -2.36 15.40 4.48
CA ALA A 54 -1.49 16.57 4.69
C ALA A 54 -2.08 17.80 4.01
N TYR A 55 -2.67 17.62 2.83
CA TYR A 55 -3.43 18.68 2.16
C TYR A 55 -4.71 18.09 1.62
N PRO A 56 -5.75 18.92 1.46
CA PRO A 56 -6.98 18.42 0.86
C PRO A 56 -6.76 17.95 -0.58
N ILE A 57 -7.42 16.86 -0.95
CA ILE A 57 -7.43 16.35 -2.31
C ILE A 57 -8.89 16.30 -2.72
N GLN A 58 -9.22 16.98 -3.82
CA GLN A 58 -10.61 17.03 -4.29
C GLN A 58 -11.55 17.49 -3.18
N HIS A 59 -11.11 18.49 -2.42
CA HIS A 59 -11.86 19.07 -1.31
C HIS A 59 -12.12 18.10 -0.15
N LYS A 60 -11.38 16.98 -0.11
CA LYS A 60 -11.49 16.04 0.98
C LYS A 60 -10.24 16.11 1.83
N SER A 61 -10.41 16.11 3.13
CA SER A 61 -9.29 16.24 4.07
C SER A 61 -8.90 14.91 4.70
N THR A 62 -9.61 13.83 4.41
CA THR A 62 -9.29 12.51 4.94
C THR A 62 -9.34 11.48 3.82
N GLY A 63 -8.81 10.31 4.09
CA GLY A 63 -8.87 9.21 3.16
C GLY A 63 -8.53 7.91 3.85
N PHE A 64 -8.90 6.79 3.22
CA PHE A 64 -8.56 5.47 3.74
C PHE A 64 -7.22 5.06 3.17
N TYR A 65 -6.23 4.88 4.03
CA TYR A 65 -4.86 4.51 3.64
C TYR A 65 -4.69 3.01 3.67
N ASN A 66 -4.15 2.47 2.59
CA ASN A 66 -3.86 1.05 2.49
C ASN A 66 -2.47 0.86 1.92
N LEU A 67 -1.81 -0.21 2.34
CA LEU A 67 -0.45 -0.50 1.91
C LEU A 67 -0.33 -1.97 1.54
N PHE A 68 0.32 -2.23 0.41
CA PHE A 68 0.74 -3.58 0.04
C PHE A 68 2.24 -3.61 -0.13
N GLU A 69 2.89 -4.62 0.42
CA GLU A 69 4.28 -4.92 0.10
C GLU A 69 4.26 -6.23 -0.67
N PHE A 70 4.93 -6.26 -1.81
CA PHE A 70 4.85 -7.43 -2.68
C PHE A 70 6.10 -7.57 -3.54
N ALA A 71 6.30 -8.76 -4.07
CA ALA A 71 7.37 -9.03 -5.03
C ALA A 71 6.74 -9.23 -6.39
N ALA A 72 7.26 -8.55 -7.40
CA ALA A 72 6.65 -8.57 -8.72
C ALA A 72 7.64 -8.12 -9.79
N THR A 73 7.19 -8.22 -11.04
CA THR A 73 7.95 -7.69 -12.17
C THR A 73 7.50 -6.25 -12.44
N PRO A 74 8.30 -5.46 -13.18
CA PRO A 74 7.89 -4.10 -13.51
C PRO A 74 6.57 -4.02 -14.29
N GLU A 75 6.28 -5.03 -15.09
CA GLU A 75 5.02 -5.05 -15.84
C GLU A 75 3.81 -5.08 -14.90
N THR A 76 3.95 -5.76 -13.79
CA THR A 76 2.88 -5.80 -12.79
C THR A 76 2.61 -4.41 -12.23
N ILE A 77 3.68 -3.62 -12.03
CA ILE A 77 3.53 -2.27 -11.52
C ILE A 77 2.75 -1.41 -12.51
N ALA A 78 3.06 -1.53 -13.80
CA ALA A 78 2.34 -0.77 -14.82
C ALA A 78 0.86 -1.13 -14.82
N ALA A 79 0.54 -2.42 -14.70
CA ALA A 79 -0.84 -2.86 -14.66
C ALA A 79 -1.58 -2.33 -13.43
N LEU A 80 -0.91 -2.37 -12.28
CA LEU A 80 -1.51 -1.91 -11.04
C LEU A 80 -1.79 -0.41 -11.09
N GLU A 81 -0.81 0.36 -11.57
CA GLU A 81 -0.98 1.81 -11.63
C GLU A 81 -2.06 2.22 -12.61
N LEU A 82 -2.20 1.46 -13.69
CA LEU A 82 -3.26 1.72 -14.63
C LEU A 82 -4.62 1.54 -13.97
N GLU A 83 -4.78 0.50 -13.17
CA GLU A 83 -6.02 0.27 -12.46
C GLU A 83 -6.29 1.36 -11.42
N TYR A 84 -5.26 1.84 -10.75
CA TYR A 84 -5.43 2.96 -9.82
C TYR A 84 -5.95 4.20 -10.56
N ARG A 85 -5.37 4.50 -11.71
CA ARG A 85 -5.76 5.69 -12.46
C ARG A 85 -7.18 5.60 -12.99
N ARG A 86 -7.64 4.39 -13.26
CA ARG A 86 -8.97 4.18 -13.80
C ARG A 86 -10.06 4.19 -12.73
N ASP A 87 -9.67 4.04 -11.48
CA ASP A 87 -10.64 3.87 -10.41
C ASP A 87 -10.87 5.20 -9.71
N GLU A 88 -12.10 5.70 -9.82
CA GLU A 88 -12.46 6.97 -9.22
C GLU A 88 -12.37 6.95 -7.71
N LYS A 89 -12.39 5.78 -7.10
CA LYS A 89 -12.29 5.65 -5.66
C LYS A 89 -10.88 5.95 -5.14
N VAL A 90 -9.88 5.85 -6.01
CA VAL A 90 -8.49 6.09 -5.61
C VAL A 90 -8.19 7.57 -5.75
N MET A 91 -7.93 8.22 -4.62
CA MET A 91 -7.58 9.64 -4.61
C MET A 91 -6.12 9.85 -4.97
N ARG A 92 -5.27 8.94 -4.50
CA ARG A 92 -3.83 9.09 -4.70
C ARG A 92 -3.16 7.74 -4.47
N PHE A 93 -2.02 7.55 -5.10
CA PHE A 93 -1.22 6.35 -4.88
C PHE A 93 0.25 6.66 -5.05
N LEU A 94 1.09 5.81 -4.46
CA LEU A 94 2.53 5.90 -4.62
C LEU A 94 3.10 4.50 -4.55
N THR A 95 3.88 4.12 -5.55
CA THR A 95 4.52 2.82 -5.60
C THR A 95 6.02 3.04 -5.69
N VAL A 96 6.77 2.39 -4.83
CA VAL A 96 8.22 2.53 -4.80
C VAL A 96 8.86 1.14 -4.80
N SER A 97 10.07 1.06 -5.37
CA SER A 97 10.83 -0.18 -5.30
C SER A 97 11.60 -0.20 -3.98
N LEU A 98 11.79 -1.40 -3.44
CA LEU A 98 12.46 -1.57 -2.17
C LEU A 98 13.77 -2.29 -2.39
N ASP A 99 14.85 -1.76 -1.82
CA ASP A 99 16.11 -2.49 -1.82
C ASP A 99 16.11 -3.45 -0.63
N LYS A 100 17.17 -4.22 -0.51
CA LYS A 100 17.21 -5.24 0.54
C LYS A 100 17.24 -4.63 1.94
N HIS A 101 17.75 -3.42 2.08
CA HIS A 101 17.75 -2.76 3.39
C HIS A 101 16.34 -2.34 3.77
N ALA A 102 15.59 -1.83 2.82
CA ALA A 102 14.21 -1.44 3.06
C ALA A 102 13.36 -2.66 3.38
N VAL A 103 13.59 -3.77 2.69
CA VAL A 103 12.87 -5.01 2.94
C VAL A 103 13.16 -5.50 4.36
N ALA A 104 14.41 -5.47 4.76
CA ALA A 104 14.80 -5.90 6.09
C ALA A 104 14.18 -5.01 7.17
N TYR A 105 14.17 -3.71 6.92
CA TYR A 105 13.57 -2.77 7.85
C TYR A 105 12.07 -3.03 8.01
N ASN A 106 11.37 -3.23 6.89
CA ASN A 106 9.94 -3.50 6.92
C ASN A 106 9.64 -4.79 7.67
N GLU A 107 10.49 -5.80 7.50
CA GLU A 107 10.30 -7.05 8.20
C GLU A 107 10.45 -6.87 9.70
N LYS A 108 11.44 -6.10 10.13
CA LYS A 108 11.62 -5.83 11.54
C LYS A 108 10.44 -5.03 12.09
N ARG A 109 9.95 -4.08 11.32
CA ARG A 109 8.81 -3.28 11.74
C ARG A 109 7.58 -4.16 11.93
N ARG A 110 7.36 -5.10 11.02
CA ARG A 110 6.22 -6.01 11.12
C ARG A 110 6.32 -6.91 12.34
N ARG A 111 7.54 -7.32 12.70
CA ARG A 111 7.73 -8.15 13.87
C ARG A 111 7.61 -7.36 15.17
N GLY A 112 7.47 -6.06 15.08
CA GLY A 112 7.29 -5.24 16.25
C GLY A 112 8.55 -4.88 16.98
N GLU A 113 9.71 -5.09 16.36
CA GLU A 113 10.97 -4.80 17.05
C GLU A 113 11.14 -3.33 17.38
N PHE A 114 10.51 -2.48 16.60
CA PHE A 114 10.60 -1.04 16.83
C PHE A 114 9.43 -0.51 17.65
N ASN A 115 8.45 -1.34 17.94
CA ASN A 115 7.26 -0.86 18.63
C ASN A 115 7.38 -0.89 20.13
N LYS A 116 8.31 -1.65 20.63
CA LYS A 116 8.43 -1.83 22.07
C LYS A 116 8.88 -0.60 22.77
N LYS A 117 9.85 0.07 22.19
CA LYS A 117 10.34 1.26 22.81
C LYS A 117 9.82 2.51 22.14
N PRO A 118 9.56 2.48 20.85
CA PRO A 118 9.04 3.70 20.24
C PRO A 118 7.65 4.04 20.65
N GLU A 119 6.92 3.13 21.23
CA GLU A 119 5.57 3.47 21.59
C GLU A 119 5.48 4.75 22.35
N ALA A 120 6.30 4.89 23.36
CA ALA A 120 6.29 6.10 24.13
C ALA A 120 6.74 7.26 23.31
N LYS A 121 7.64 7.02 22.38
CA LYS A 121 8.17 8.10 21.57
C LYS A 121 7.23 8.52 20.49
N GLU A 122 6.52 7.58 19.91
CA GLU A 122 5.59 7.91 18.88
C GLU A 122 4.49 8.79 19.36
N GLU A 123 4.07 8.57 20.56
CA GLU A 123 3.06 9.40 21.14
C GLU A 123 3.55 10.82 21.29
N GLN A 124 4.81 10.95 21.57
CA GLN A 124 5.38 12.26 21.68
C GLN A 124 5.50 12.94 20.34
N ALA A 125 5.80 12.16 19.34
CA ALA A 125 5.98 12.71 18.01
C ALA A 125 4.66 13.13 17.40
N ALA A 126 3.61 12.57 17.85
CA ALA A 126 2.29 12.83 17.28
C ALA A 126 1.80 14.24 17.58
#